data_a9b19d4322fea67079b8c2c865883865
#
_entry.id   a9b19d4322fea67079b8c2c865883865
#
_cell.length_a   1.000
_cell.length_b   1.000
_cell.length_c   1.000
_cell.angle_alpha   90.00
_cell.angle_beta   90.00
_cell.angle_gamma   90.00
#
_symmetry.space_group_name_H-M   'P 1'
#
loop_
_entity.id
_entity.type
_entity.pdbx_description
1 polymer ?
#
loop_
_entity_poly.entity_id
_entity_poly.type
_entity_poly.pdbx_seq_one_letter_code
_entity_poly.pdbx_strand_id
1 'polypeptide(L)'
;MLQQTQVTTVVPYYERFLQHFPSLSDLAAARLGDVLKAWEGLGYYARARNLHAAAQQVVTEHGGKLPASYAALRRLPGFGDYTAGAVASIAFSERVPAVDGNVKRVLARLLAVTQEVTHGAAARRLHAIAAGLVPADRPGDFNQALMELGAALCTPASPRCLLCPVQAVCQGLARGIQAELPVKAPRRKRPHYDVTAAVIRRDDGRFLIAQRKPEAMLGGLWEFPGGKCQPDESLPDCLRREICEELGLEIEVGSTMTMIRHGYTHFQISLHVFECRYLGGEPRALDCADWRWVELPDLEGFAFAVTDQRVIQMLQEGH
;
A
#
# COMPACT_ATOMS: atom_id res chain seq x y z
N MET A 1 1.45 -9.19 3.90
CA MET A 1 0.55 -8.29 4.66
C MET A 1 1.28 -7.42 5.67
N LEU A 2 2.27 -7.90 6.41
CA LEU A 2 2.99 -7.16 7.48
C LEU A 2 3.87 -5.98 7.01
N GLN A 3 4.09 -5.79 5.72
CA GLN A 3 4.80 -4.63 5.20
C GLN A 3 4.00 -3.35 5.53
N GLN A 4 4.53 -2.49 6.41
CA GLN A 4 3.92 -1.20 6.81
C GLN A 4 2.52 -1.30 7.45
N THR A 5 2.11 -2.47 7.93
CA THR A 5 0.84 -2.67 8.64
C THR A 5 1.12 -3.39 9.98
N GLN A 6 0.45 -2.97 11.04
CA GLN A 6 0.63 -3.55 12.38
C GLN A 6 0.06 -4.99 12.43
N VAL A 7 0.68 -5.85 13.23
CA VAL A 7 0.31 -7.27 13.35
C VAL A 7 -1.16 -7.43 13.75
N THR A 8 -1.62 -6.66 14.73
CA THR A 8 -3.00 -6.70 15.22
C THR A 8 -4.04 -6.41 14.13
N THR A 9 -3.69 -5.53 13.19
CA THR A 9 -4.54 -5.24 12.02
C THR A 9 -4.47 -6.38 10.99
N VAL A 10 -3.31 -7.00 10.82
CA VAL A 10 -3.08 -8.02 9.77
C VAL A 10 -3.76 -9.34 10.10
N VAL A 11 -3.79 -9.78 11.37
CA VAL A 11 -4.27 -11.11 11.76
C VAL A 11 -5.66 -11.44 11.16
N PRO A 12 -6.72 -10.64 11.38
CA PRO A 12 -8.04 -10.98 10.84
C PRO A 12 -8.10 -10.96 9.31
N TYR A 13 -7.26 -10.14 8.66
CA TYR A 13 -7.15 -10.13 7.19
C TYR A 13 -6.44 -11.37 6.66
N TYR A 14 -5.39 -11.79 7.34
CA TYR A 14 -4.61 -12.97 6.97
C TYR A 14 -5.46 -14.24 7.03
N GLU A 15 -6.23 -14.41 8.11
CA GLU A 15 -7.13 -15.55 8.28
C GLU A 15 -8.20 -15.61 7.18
N ARG A 16 -8.90 -14.49 6.93
CA ARG A 16 -9.90 -14.43 5.84
C ARG A 16 -9.26 -14.64 4.46
N PHE A 17 -8.07 -14.09 4.22
CA PHE A 17 -7.38 -14.23 2.95
C PHE A 17 -7.03 -15.69 2.66
N LEU A 18 -6.56 -16.43 3.66
CA LEU A 18 -6.26 -17.87 3.52
C LEU A 18 -7.53 -18.73 3.37
N GLN A 19 -8.67 -18.29 3.90
CA GLN A 19 -9.95 -18.95 3.64
C GLN A 19 -10.39 -18.79 2.18
N HIS A 20 -10.16 -17.62 1.58
CA HIS A 20 -10.51 -17.35 0.17
C HIS A 20 -9.50 -17.97 -0.81
N PHE A 21 -8.23 -17.94 -0.43
CA PHE A 21 -7.12 -18.41 -1.27
C PHE A 21 -6.23 -19.37 -0.46
N PRO A 22 -6.68 -20.63 -0.25
CA PRO A 22 -5.99 -21.58 0.63
C PRO A 22 -4.64 -22.05 0.07
N SER A 23 -4.43 -21.96 -1.23
CA SER A 23 -3.16 -22.31 -1.86
C SER A 23 -2.64 -21.21 -2.78
N LEU A 24 -1.36 -21.33 -3.15
CA LEU A 24 -0.74 -20.43 -4.13
C LEU A 24 -1.44 -20.54 -5.51
N SER A 25 -1.88 -21.73 -5.88
CA SER A 25 -2.59 -21.99 -7.13
C SER A 25 -3.96 -21.33 -7.15
N ASP A 26 -4.70 -21.37 -6.03
CA ASP A 26 -5.99 -20.70 -5.90
C ASP A 26 -5.82 -19.18 -6.02
N LEU A 27 -4.79 -18.62 -5.36
CA LEU A 27 -4.48 -17.21 -5.48
C LEU A 27 -4.10 -16.82 -6.92
N ALA A 28 -3.28 -17.63 -7.60
CA ALA A 28 -2.85 -17.36 -8.96
C ALA A 28 -4.00 -17.43 -9.99
N ALA A 29 -4.97 -18.31 -9.77
CA ALA A 29 -6.14 -18.48 -10.62
C ALA A 29 -7.26 -17.48 -10.35
N ALA A 30 -7.23 -16.77 -9.22
CA ALA A 30 -8.25 -15.83 -8.83
C ALA A 30 -8.29 -14.61 -9.75
N ARG A 31 -9.45 -13.97 -9.88
CA ARG A 31 -9.54 -12.65 -10.54
C ARG A 31 -8.89 -11.60 -9.65
N LEU A 32 -8.18 -10.65 -10.24
CA LEU A 32 -7.53 -9.57 -9.49
C LEU A 32 -8.52 -8.80 -8.62
N GLY A 33 -9.75 -8.57 -9.09
CA GLY A 33 -10.81 -7.90 -8.33
C GLY A 33 -11.14 -8.61 -7.02
N ASP A 34 -11.20 -9.94 -7.01
CA ASP A 34 -11.49 -10.74 -5.81
C ASP A 34 -10.32 -10.65 -4.80
N VAL A 35 -9.08 -10.64 -5.30
CA VAL A 35 -7.88 -10.44 -4.46
C VAL A 35 -7.84 -9.05 -3.84
N LEU A 36 -8.18 -8.01 -4.62
CA LEU A 36 -8.27 -6.63 -4.14
C LEU A 36 -9.41 -6.48 -3.11
N LYS A 37 -10.54 -7.15 -3.33
CA LYS A 37 -11.65 -7.16 -2.38
C LYS A 37 -11.27 -7.83 -1.05
N ALA A 38 -10.62 -8.97 -1.08
CA ALA A 38 -10.12 -9.63 0.13
C ALA A 38 -9.04 -8.81 0.87
N TRP A 39 -8.39 -7.86 0.18
CA TRP A 39 -7.37 -6.96 0.73
C TRP A 39 -7.94 -5.60 1.19
N GLU A 40 -9.21 -5.33 0.90
CA GLU A 40 -9.86 -4.04 1.13
C GLU A 40 -9.72 -3.58 2.59
N GLY A 41 -9.31 -2.32 2.80
CA GLY A 41 -9.05 -1.76 4.14
C GLY A 41 -7.61 -1.87 4.64
N LEU A 42 -6.76 -2.79 4.12
CA LEU A 42 -5.35 -2.88 4.51
C LEU A 42 -4.48 -1.75 3.92
N GLY A 43 -4.96 -1.07 2.87
CA GLY A 43 -4.22 -0.05 2.16
C GLY A 43 -3.02 -0.59 1.36
N TYR A 44 -2.30 0.33 0.67
CA TYR A 44 -1.14 -0.04 -0.16
C TYR A 44 -1.44 -1.20 -1.12
N TYR A 45 -2.50 -1.08 -1.91
CA TYR A 45 -3.04 -2.12 -2.78
C TYR A 45 -2.04 -2.67 -3.82
N ALA A 46 -0.98 -1.92 -4.13
CA ALA A 46 0.13 -2.45 -4.92
C ALA A 46 0.72 -3.74 -4.33
N ARG A 47 0.64 -3.95 -3.00
CA ARG A 47 1.08 -5.20 -2.37
C ARG A 47 0.21 -6.38 -2.76
N ALA A 48 -1.10 -6.18 -2.82
CA ALA A 48 -2.05 -7.22 -3.25
C ALA A 48 -1.85 -7.55 -4.73
N ARG A 49 -1.73 -6.53 -5.60
CA ARG A 49 -1.43 -6.74 -7.03
C ARG A 49 -0.12 -7.49 -7.24
N ASN A 50 0.93 -7.07 -6.55
CA ASN A 50 2.23 -7.73 -6.64
C ASN A 50 2.20 -9.16 -6.08
N LEU A 51 1.47 -9.40 -5.00
CA LEU A 51 1.30 -10.74 -4.43
C LEU A 51 0.60 -11.67 -5.44
N HIS A 52 -0.47 -11.18 -6.07
CA HIS A 52 -1.19 -11.92 -7.09
C HIS A 52 -0.33 -12.20 -8.33
N ALA A 53 0.36 -11.18 -8.86
CA ALA A 53 1.27 -11.33 -9.99
C ALA A 53 2.44 -12.28 -9.67
N ALA A 54 2.99 -12.21 -8.45
CA ALA A 54 4.03 -13.13 -8.01
C ALA A 54 3.51 -14.57 -7.92
N ALA A 55 2.29 -14.79 -7.44
CA ALA A 55 1.66 -16.10 -7.40
C ALA A 55 1.49 -16.69 -8.81
N GLN A 56 1.02 -15.89 -9.76
CA GLN A 56 0.91 -16.28 -11.17
C GLN A 56 2.27 -16.66 -11.77
N GLN A 57 3.29 -15.83 -11.54
CA GLN A 57 4.64 -16.12 -12.04
C GLN A 57 5.22 -17.39 -11.41
N VAL A 58 5.03 -17.62 -10.11
CA VAL A 58 5.51 -18.85 -9.44
C VAL A 58 4.81 -20.09 -9.98
N VAL A 59 3.52 -20.01 -10.27
CA VAL A 59 2.80 -21.15 -10.88
C VAL A 59 3.29 -21.41 -12.29
N THR A 60 3.46 -20.39 -13.12
CA THR A 60 3.82 -20.54 -14.55
C THR A 60 5.30 -20.86 -14.77
N GLU A 61 6.21 -20.25 -14.02
CA GLU A 61 7.66 -20.34 -14.27
C GLU A 61 8.38 -21.29 -13.29
N HIS A 62 7.78 -21.54 -12.10
CA HIS A 62 8.41 -22.33 -11.05
C HIS A 62 7.58 -23.54 -10.59
N GLY A 63 6.58 -23.96 -11.40
CA GLY A 63 5.77 -25.15 -11.12
C GLY A 63 5.02 -25.09 -9.79
N GLY A 64 4.60 -23.89 -9.35
CA GLY A 64 3.87 -23.68 -8.12
C GLY A 64 4.73 -23.72 -6.84
N LYS A 65 6.05 -23.80 -6.94
CA LYS A 65 6.98 -23.80 -5.81
C LYS A 65 7.76 -22.49 -5.76
N LEU A 66 7.74 -21.84 -4.61
CA LEU A 66 8.50 -20.62 -4.41
C LEU A 66 10.00 -20.88 -4.59
N PRO A 67 10.73 -20.09 -5.41
CA PRO A 67 12.16 -20.27 -5.58
C PRO A 67 12.91 -20.02 -4.29
N ALA A 68 13.93 -20.86 -3.99
CA ALA A 68 14.62 -20.85 -2.70
C ALA A 68 15.73 -19.80 -2.59
N SER A 69 16.22 -19.22 -3.71
CA SER A 69 17.35 -18.30 -3.67
C SER A 69 16.91 -16.82 -3.66
N TYR A 70 17.66 -15.99 -2.94
CA TYR A 70 17.50 -14.53 -2.93
C TYR A 70 17.44 -13.94 -4.34
N ALA A 71 18.36 -14.37 -5.21
CA ALA A 71 18.44 -13.88 -6.58
C ALA A 71 17.19 -14.21 -7.41
N ALA A 72 16.61 -15.39 -7.23
CA ALA A 72 15.38 -15.77 -7.91
C ALA A 72 14.16 -15.09 -7.31
N LEU A 73 14.06 -15.00 -5.99
CA LEU A 73 13.00 -14.25 -5.29
C LEU A 73 12.95 -12.78 -5.70
N ARG A 74 14.12 -12.14 -5.90
CA ARG A 74 14.21 -10.74 -6.35
C ARG A 74 13.59 -10.46 -7.72
N ARG A 75 13.37 -11.48 -8.53
CA ARG A 75 12.71 -11.35 -9.85
C ARG A 75 11.20 -11.35 -9.76
N LEU A 76 10.64 -11.79 -8.64
CA LEU A 76 9.20 -11.83 -8.44
C LEU A 76 8.64 -10.42 -8.18
N PRO A 77 7.45 -10.09 -8.70
CA PRO A 77 6.76 -8.85 -8.41
C PRO A 77 6.62 -8.58 -6.91
N GLY A 78 6.96 -7.37 -6.47
CA GLY A 78 6.86 -6.97 -5.06
C GLY A 78 7.95 -7.50 -4.12
N PHE A 79 8.89 -8.32 -4.60
CA PHE A 79 10.05 -8.77 -3.85
C PHE A 79 11.20 -7.78 -3.97
N GLY A 80 11.19 -6.75 -3.14
CA GLY A 80 12.35 -5.88 -2.93
C GLY A 80 13.47 -6.58 -2.15
N ASP A 81 14.64 -5.92 -1.98
CA ASP A 81 15.79 -6.48 -1.27
C ASP A 81 15.43 -7.01 0.13
N TYR A 82 14.60 -6.26 0.86
CA TYR A 82 14.13 -6.67 2.17
C TYR A 82 13.27 -7.94 2.12
N THR A 83 12.23 -7.96 1.27
CA THR A 83 11.30 -9.10 1.22
C THR A 83 12.01 -10.37 0.74
N ALA A 84 12.85 -10.26 -0.29
CA ALA A 84 13.63 -11.39 -0.78
C ALA A 84 14.62 -11.88 0.27
N GLY A 85 15.31 -10.97 0.97
CA GLY A 85 16.23 -11.33 2.06
C GLY A 85 15.52 -12.01 3.24
N ALA A 86 14.36 -11.49 3.63
CA ALA A 86 13.57 -12.09 4.71
C ALA A 86 13.09 -13.51 4.33
N VAL A 87 12.49 -13.68 3.15
CA VAL A 87 12.00 -15.00 2.71
C VAL A 87 13.15 -15.99 2.50
N ALA A 88 14.23 -15.57 1.82
CA ALA A 88 15.37 -16.45 1.58
C ALA A 88 16.04 -16.92 2.89
N SER A 89 16.22 -16.03 3.85
CA SER A 89 16.89 -16.38 5.11
C SER A 89 15.98 -17.16 6.07
N ILE A 90 14.69 -16.81 6.16
CA ILE A 90 13.77 -17.41 7.14
C ILE A 90 13.23 -18.76 6.64
N ALA A 91 12.80 -18.80 5.38
CA ALA A 91 12.15 -19.99 4.82
C ALA A 91 13.17 -20.98 4.19
N PHE A 92 14.32 -20.49 3.72
CA PHE A 92 15.27 -21.31 2.96
C PHE A 92 16.69 -21.31 3.57
N SER A 93 16.90 -20.70 4.72
CA SER A 93 18.19 -20.64 5.42
C SER A 93 19.34 -20.07 4.58
N GLU A 94 19.04 -19.26 3.57
CA GLU A 94 20.07 -18.57 2.79
C GLU A 94 20.74 -17.48 3.63
N ARG A 95 22.06 -17.42 3.60
CA ARG A 95 22.86 -16.43 4.33
C ARG A 95 22.80 -15.05 3.66
N VAL A 96 21.68 -14.37 3.79
CA VAL A 96 21.44 -13.01 3.24
C VAL A 96 20.79 -12.12 4.29
N PRO A 97 21.01 -10.80 4.25
CA PRO A 97 20.42 -9.87 5.22
C PRO A 97 18.99 -9.50 4.82
N ALA A 98 18.14 -9.26 5.84
CA ALA A 98 16.83 -8.62 5.69
C ALA A 98 16.87 -7.23 6.33
N VAL A 99 17.06 -6.18 5.52
CA VAL A 99 17.28 -4.81 6.01
C VAL A 99 16.06 -3.94 5.79
N ASP A 100 15.19 -3.85 6.79
CA ASP A 100 14.04 -2.95 6.82
C ASP A 100 14.37 -1.60 7.51
N GLY A 101 13.36 -0.76 7.73
CA GLY A 101 13.52 0.49 8.47
C GLY A 101 13.93 0.31 9.94
N ASN A 102 13.51 -0.79 10.57
CA ASN A 102 13.89 -1.13 11.94
C ASN A 102 15.37 -1.51 12.00
N VAL A 103 15.82 -2.39 11.13
CA VAL A 103 17.21 -2.83 11.02
C VAL A 103 18.13 -1.65 10.69
N LYS A 104 17.75 -0.78 9.74
CA LYS A 104 18.50 0.46 9.46
C LYS A 104 18.67 1.32 10.69
N ARG A 105 17.61 1.51 11.48
CA ARG A 105 17.66 2.28 12.74
C ARG A 105 18.55 1.64 13.78
N VAL A 106 18.42 0.34 14.00
CA VAL A 106 19.27 -0.41 14.95
C VAL A 106 20.73 -0.27 14.57
N LEU A 107 21.10 -0.56 13.34
CA LEU A 107 22.47 -0.46 12.86
C LEU A 107 23.00 0.96 12.87
N ALA A 108 22.19 1.96 12.51
CA ALA A 108 22.60 3.36 12.57
C ALA A 108 22.95 3.79 14.01
N ARG A 109 22.17 3.34 15.00
CA ARG A 109 22.46 3.60 16.41
C ARG A 109 23.64 2.78 16.92
N LEU A 110 23.68 1.50 16.62
CA LEU A 110 24.76 0.61 17.03
C LEU A 110 26.14 1.11 16.59
N LEU A 111 26.21 1.64 15.34
CA LEU A 111 27.46 2.11 14.72
C LEU A 111 27.63 3.63 14.75
N ALA A 112 26.74 4.36 15.41
CA ALA A 112 26.70 5.83 15.46
C ALA A 112 26.80 6.49 14.07
N VAL A 113 26.03 6.02 13.08
CA VAL A 113 26.03 6.55 11.72
C VAL A 113 25.26 7.85 11.67
N THR A 114 25.96 8.94 11.42
CA THR A 114 25.42 10.32 11.41
C THR A 114 24.98 10.82 10.01
N GLN A 115 25.13 9.98 8.98
CA GLN A 115 24.62 10.25 7.66
C GLN A 115 23.16 9.76 7.53
N GLU A 116 22.44 10.33 6.56
CA GLU A 116 21.11 9.85 6.18
C GLU A 116 21.20 8.41 5.63
N VAL A 117 20.38 7.50 6.16
CA VAL A 117 20.49 6.03 5.90
C VAL A 117 19.34 5.46 5.08
N THR A 118 18.43 6.30 4.59
CA THR A 118 17.29 5.82 3.79
C THR A 118 17.74 5.40 2.41
N HIS A 119 18.62 6.19 1.81
CA HIS A 119 19.14 6.01 0.45
C HIS A 119 20.65 6.25 0.39
N GLY A 120 21.24 6.06 -0.79
CA GLY A 120 22.61 6.44 -1.09
C GLY A 120 23.69 5.53 -0.49
N ALA A 121 24.88 6.09 -0.30
CA ALA A 121 26.07 5.33 0.12
C ALA A 121 25.97 4.77 1.55
N ALA A 122 25.41 5.54 2.48
CA ALA A 122 25.23 5.10 3.86
C ALA A 122 24.27 3.91 3.96
N ALA A 123 23.16 3.92 3.21
CA ALA A 123 22.24 2.79 3.14
C ALA A 123 22.90 1.52 2.58
N ARG A 124 23.67 1.65 1.49
CA ARG A 124 24.45 0.53 0.94
C ARG A 124 25.49 -0.02 1.91
N ARG A 125 26.18 0.89 2.62
CA ARG A 125 27.15 0.48 3.66
C ARG A 125 26.49 -0.29 4.80
N LEU A 126 25.32 0.18 5.30
CA LEU A 126 24.58 -0.55 6.33
C LEU A 126 24.12 -1.92 5.84
N HIS A 127 23.68 -2.03 4.60
CA HIS A 127 23.31 -3.32 4.00
C HIS A 127 24.52 -4.27 3.93
N ALA A 128 25.69 -3.79 3.50
CA ALA A 128 26.91 -4.59 3.46
C ALA A 128 27.36 -5.05 4.86
N ILE A 129 27.26 -4.18 5.85
CA ILE A 129 27.54 -4.53 7.26
C ILE A 129 26.55 -5.60 7.75
N ALA A 130 25.25 -5.41 7.48
CA ALA A 130 24.24 -6.41 7.83
C ALA A 130 24.56 -7.78 7.22
N ALA A 131 24.96 -7.82 5.93
CA ALA A 131 25.34 -9.05 5.24
C ALA A 131 26.53 -9.75 5.91
N GLY A 132 27.52 -9.00 6.38
CA GLY A 132 28.67 -9.54 7.11
C GLY A 132 28.31 -10.10 8.50
N LEU A 133 27.26 -9.58 9.12
CA LEU A 133 26.80 -10.00 10.45
C LEU A 133 25.91 -11.25 10.43
N VAL A 134 25.28 -11.59 9.30
CA VAL A 134 24.40 -12.76 9.21
C VAL A 134 25.21 -14.05 9.42
N PRO A 135 24.91 -14.86 10.46
CA PRO A 135 25.60 -16.13 10.71
C PRO A 135 25.19 -17.17 9.67
N ALA A 136 26.05 -18.17 9.45
CA ALA A 136 25.83 -19.20 8.45
C ALA A 136 24.81 -20.26 8.91
N ASP A 137 24.76 -20.55 10.19
CA ASP A 137 23.95 -21.62 10.79
C ASP A 137 22.49 -21.20 11.07
N ARG A 138 22.25 -19.94 11.41
CA ARG A 138 20.93 -19.42 11.81
C ARG A 138 20.60 -18.05 11.18
N PRO A 139 20.64 -17.91 9.85
CA PRO A 139 20.46 -16.61 9.19
C PRO A 139 19.05 -16.00 9.40
N GLY A 140 18.03 -16.85 9.37
CA GLY A 140 16.64 -16.42 9.58
C GLY A 140 16.39 -15.90 10.98
N ASP A 141 16.89 -16.60 12.00
CA ASP A 141 16.74 -16.19 13.42
C ASP A 141 17.45 -14.88 13.68
N PHE A 142 18.65 -14.69 13.13
CA PHE A 142 19.38 -13.43 13.24
C PHE A 142 18.62 -12.26 12.65
N ASN A 143 18.08 -12.42 11.44
CA ASN A 143 17.29 -11.37 10.79
C ASN A 143 16.03 -11.04 11.59
N GLN A 144 15.32 -12.05 12.09
CA GLN A 144 14.14 -11.87 12.92
C GLN A 144 14.49 -11.15 14.23
N ALA A 145 15.52 -11.60 14.94
CA ALA A 145 15.97 -10.98 16.19
C ALA A 145 16.34 -9.50 15.99
N LEU A 146 17.01 -9.17 14.88
CA LEU A 146 17.39 -7.79 14.57
C LEU A 146 16.17 -6.90 14.25
N MET A 147 15.18 -7.43 13.55
CA MET A 147 13.92 -6.75 13.28
C MET A 147 13.11 -6.53 14.57
N GLU A 148 13.01 -7.57 15.43
CA GLU A 148 12.31 -7.52 16.72
C GLU A 148 12.99 -6.56 17.70
N LEU A 149 14.33 -6.55 17.75
CA LEU A 149 15.08 -5.57 18.53
C LEU A 149 14.68 -4.14 18.16
N GLY A 150 14.53 -3.88 16.85
CA GLY A 150 14.06 -2.58 16.36
C GLY A 150 12.61 -2.31 16.73
N ALA A 151 11.73 -3.27 16.61
CA ALA A 151 10.32 -3.11 16.88
C ALA A 151 9.99 -2.94 18.38
N ALA A 152 10.65 -3.72 19.25
CA ALA A 152 10.30 -3.83 20.66
C ALA A 152 11.16 -2.93 21.59
N LEU A 153 12.45 -2.84 21.35
CA LEU A 153 13.41 -2.17 22.26
C LEU A 153 14.02 -0.91 21.67
N CYS A 154 14.61 -1.00 20.48
CA CYS A 154 15.27 0.13 19.80
C CYS A 154 14.25 0.96 19.02
N THR A 155 13.17 1.38 19.66
CA THR A 155 12.03 2.11 19.06
C THR A 155 12.42 3.50 18.54
N PRO A 156 11.64 4.11 17.60
CA PRO A 156 11.99 5.41 17.00
C PRO A 156 12.08 6.55 18.01
N ALA A 157 11.13 6.69 18.92
CA ALA A 157 11.01 7.84 19.80
C ALA A 157 11.67 7.62 21.17
N SER A 158 11.46 6.47 21.81
CA SER A 158 11.91 6.21 23.20
C SER A 158 12.55 4.84 23.28
N PRO A 159 13.80 4.68 22.83
CA PRO A 159 14.47 3.39 22.88
C PRO A 159 14.74 2.94 24.34
N ARG A 160 14.44 1.69 24.62
CA ARG A 160 14.63 1.07 25.94
C ARG A 160 16.08 0.57 26.09
N CYS A 161 17.05 1.49 26.08
CA CYS A 161 18.46 1.15 26.01
C CYS A 161 18.95 0.29 27.21
N LEU A 162 18.42 0.51 28.42
CA LEU A 162 18.78 -0.27 29.61
C LEU A 162 18.38 -1.74 29.55
N LEU A 163 17.40 -2.08 28.70
CA LEU A 163 16.93 -3.46 28.48
C LEU A 163 17.50 -4.06 27.20
N CYS A 164 18.33 -3.30 26.48
CA CYS A 164 18.84 -3.72 25.18
C CYS A 164 20.00 -4.72 25.33
N PRO A 165 19.92 -5.93 24.75
CA PRO A 165 20.96 -6.95 24.89
C PRO A 165 22.30 -6.55 24.25
N VAL A 166 22.30 -5.57 23.34
CA VAL A 166 23.52 -5.07 22.67
C VAL A 166 23.95 -3.68 23.17
N GLN A 167 23.44 -3.23 24.33
CA GLN A 167 23.76 -1.90 24.88
C GLN A 167 25.26 -1.68 25.09
N ALA A 168 26.01 -2.69 25.55
CA ALA A 168 27.43 -2.60 25.85
C ALA A 168 28.31 -2.26 24.64
N VAL A 169 27.84 -2.60 23.43
CA VAL A 169 28.56 -2.33 22.15
C VAL A 169 27.91 -1.22 21.32
N CYS A 170 26.86 -0.56 21.86
CA CYS A 170 26.14 0.47 21.15
C CYS A 170 26.87 1.82 21.18
N GLN A 171 27.49 2.20 20.07
CA GLN A 171 28.23 3.46 19.96
C GLN A 171 27.31 4.70 20.07
N GLY A 172 26.08 4.63 19.54
CA GLY A 172 25.10 5.70 19.68
C GLY A 172 24.73 5.97 21.14
N LEU A 173 24.56 4.91 21.94
CA LEU A 173 24.31 5.03 23.39
C LEU A 173 25.55 5.57 24.10
N ALA A 174 26.74 5.01 23.84
CA ALA A 174 27.98 5.45 24.45
C ALA A 174 28.28 6.95 24.20
N ARG A 175 27.84 7.49 23.06
CA ARG A 175 27.99 8.91 22.70
C ARG A 175 26.79 9.78 23.11
N GLY A 176 25.74 9.23 23.66
CA GLY A 176 24.51 9.95 24.05
C GLY A 176 23.65 10.43 22.87
N ILE A 177 23.89 9.98 21.63
CA ILE A 177 23.22 10.47 20.41
C ILE A 177 22.14 9.52 19.86
N GLN A 178 21.77 8.48 20.61
CA GLN A 178 20.80 7.46 20.14
C GLN A 178 19.42 8.04 19.80
N ALA A 179 19.04 9.17 20.40
CA ALA A 179 17.77 9.83 20.10
C ALA A 179 17.77 10.58 18.75
N GLU A 180 18.95 11.01 18.30
CA GLU A 180 19.16 11.74 17.05
C GLU A 180 19.25 10.80 15.85
N LEU A 181 19.49 9.50 16.08
CA LEU A 181 19.71 8.50 15.05
C LEU A 181 18.48 7.61 14.81
N PRO A 182 18.24 7.21 13.58
CA PRO A 182 18.94 7.61 12.36
C PRO A 182 18.61 9.05 11.94
N VAL A 183 19.55 9.72 11.30
CA VAL A 183 19.33 11.03 10.70
C VAL A 183 18.25 10.91 9.64
N LYS A 184 17.23 11.74 9.72
CA LYS A 184 16.08 11.76 8.80
C LYS A 184 16.27 12.86 7.76
N ALA A 185 15.91 12.54 6.53
CA ALA A 185 15.77 13.59 5.51
C ALA A 185 14.72 14.64 5.94
N PRO A 186 14.89 15.91 5.58
CA PRO A 186 13.91 16.94 5.85
C PRO A 186 12.53 16.52 5.32
N ARG A 187 11.49 16.66 6.13
CA ARG A 187 10.12 16.40 5.69
C ARG A 187 9.71 17.44 4.66
N ARG A 188 9.48 17.01 3.42
CA ARG A 188 8.84 17.87 2.43
C ARG A 188 7.38 18.11 2.83
N LYS A 189 6.89 19.34 2.65
CA LYS A 189 5.45 19.61 2.77
C LYS A 189 4.70 18.71 1.80
N ARG A 190 3.67 18.04 2.28
CA ARG A 190 2.81 17.25 1.42
C ARG A 190 1.92 18.20 0.63
N PRO A 191 1.89 18.15 -0.69
CA PRO A 191 0.93 18.93 -1.47
C PRO A 191 -0.49 18.52 -1.10
N HIS A 192 -1.41 19.47 -1.20
CA HIS A 192 -2.83 19.27 -1.01
C HIS A 192 -3.53 19.48 -2.36
N TYR A 193 -4.52 18.65 -2.64
CA TYR A 193 -5.29 18.71 -3.87
C TYR A 193 -6.78 18.63 -3.56
N ASP A 194 -7.56 19.46 -4.24
CA ASP A 194 -9.00 19.28 -4.34
C ASP A 194 -9.31 18.27 -5.44
N VAL A 195 -10.16 17.31 -5.12
CA VAL A 195 -10.56 16.20 -5.99
C VAL A 195 -12.08 16.12 -5.95
N THR A 196 -12.70 15.88 -7.09
CA THR A 196 -14.16 15.72 -7.20
C THR A 196 -14.52 14.26 -7.45
N ALA A 197 -15.71 13.85 -7.01
CA ALA A 197 -16.32 12.57 -7.33
C ALA A 197 -17.83 12.74 -7.60
N ALA A 198 -18.33 12.06 -8.62
CA ALA A 198 -19.72 12.10 -9.03
C ALA A 198 -20.47 10.84 -8.59
N VAL A 199 -21.43 10.97 -7.72
CA VAL A 199 -22.46 9.95 -7.48
C VAL A 199 -23.53 10.12 -8.56
N ILE A 200 -23.32 9.47 -9.71
CA ILE A 200 -24.21 9.54 -10.85
C ILE A 200 -25.26 8.46 -10.72
N ARG A 201 -26.52 8.86 -10.62
CA ARG A 201 -27.68 7.96 -10.53
C ARG A 201 -28.51 8.04 -11.77
N ARG A 202 -28.86 6.88 -12.33
CA ARG A 202 -29.78 6.72 -13.44
C ARG A 202 -31.23 6.58 -12.93
N ASP A 203 -32.23 6.82 -13.80
CA ASP A 203 -33.64 6.76 -13.43
C ASP A 203 -34.10 5.38 -12.90
N ASP A 204 -33.43 4.30 -13.29
CA ASP A 204 -33.67 2.96 -12.77
C ASP A 204 -33.05 2.72 -11.36
N GLY A 205 -32.43 3.75 -10.77
CA GLY A 205 -31.85 3.71 -9.44
C GLY A 205 -30.39 3.24 -9.38
N ARG A 206 -29.79 2.81 -10.49
CA ARG A 206 -28.41 2.33 -10.54
C ARG A 206 -27.40 3.48 -10.50
N PHE A 207 -26.26 3.16 -9.92
CA PHE A 207 -25.10 4.05 -9.78
C PHE A 207 -24.02 3.70 -10.80
N LEU A 208 -23.39 4.72 -11.36
CA LEU A 208 -22.23 4.55 -12.23
C LEU A 208 -20.96 4.46 -11.39
N ILE A 209 -20.17 3.41 -11.62
CA ILE A 209 -18.83 3.26 -11.08
C ILE A 209 -17.83 3.05 -12.19
N ALA A 210 -16.59 3.52 -11.99
CA ALA A 210 -15.47 3.34 -12.90
C ALA A 210 -14.34 2.57 -12.25
N GLN A 211 -13.60 1.80 -13.05
CA GLN A 211 -12.45 1.06 -12.56
C GLN A 211 -11.15 1.78 -12.97
N ARG A 212 -10.30 2.05 -12.01
CA ARG A 212 -9.00 2.70 -12.25
C ARG A 212 -8.07 1.79 -13.06
N LYS A 213 -7.36 2.39 -14.03
CA LYS A 213 -6.34 1.67 -14.83
C LYS A 213 -5.32 0.97 -13.90
N PRO A 214 -4.82 -0.22 -14.25
CA PRO A 214 -3.91 -0.99 -13.40
C PRO A 214 -2.64 -0.25 -12.97
N GLU A 215 -2.10 0.60 -13.86
CA GLU A 215 -0.90 1.41 -13.64
C GLU A 215 -1.15 2.70 -12.85
N ALA A 216 -2.39 3.12 -12.72
CA ALA A 216 -2.76 4.31 -11.98
C ALA A 216 -2.59 4.11 -10.46
N MET A 217 -2.58 5.22 -9.73
CA MET A 217 -2.68 5.17 -8.26
C MET A 217 -3.99 4.49 -7.86
N LEU A 218 -3.92 3.55 -6.91
CA LEU A 218 -5.06 2.69 -6.53
C LEU A 218 -5.60 1.83 -7.68
N GLY A 219 -4.79 1.55 -8.70
CA GLY A 219 -5.19 0.83 -9.90
C GLY A 219 -5.89 -0.49 -9.62
N GLY A 220 -6.91 -0.77 -10.42
CA GLY A 220 -7.77 -1.93 -10.30
C GLY A 220 -8.88 -1.80 -9.26
N LEU A 221 -8.87 -0.76 -8.41
CA LEU A 221 -10.01 -0.43 -7.56
C LEU A 221 -11.10 0.27 -8.35
N TRP A 222 -12.31 0.14 -7.84
CA TRP A 222 -13.47 0.88 -8.31
C TRP A 222 -13.60 2.20 -7.55
N GLU A 223 -14.21 3.17 -8.17
CA GLU A 223 -14.44 4.50 -7.61
C GLU A 223 -15.74 5.11 -8.18
N PHE A 224 -16.25 6.12 -7.49
CA PHE A 224 -17.17 7.07 -8.11
C PHE A 224 -16.33 7.96 -9.03
N PRO A 225 -16.69 8.04 -10.34
CA PRO A 225 -15.85 8.70 -11.33
C PRO A 225 -15.66 10.18 -11.01
N GLY A 226 -14.49 10.72 -11.36
CA GLY A 226 -14.10 12.09 -11.11
C GLY A 226 -12.59 12.21 -10.98
N GLY A 227 -12.10 13.41 -10.65
CA GLY A 227 -10.67 13.60 -10.66
C GLY A 227 -10.18 14.87 -9.98
N LYS A 228 -8.93 15.21 -10.28
CA LYS A 228 -8.21 16.30 -9.63
C LYS A 228 -8.53 17.63 -10.30
N CYS A 229 -8.93 18.63 -9.49
CA CYS A 229 -9.15 19.97 -10.00
C CYS A 229 -7.85 20.63 -10.48
N GLN A 230 -7.96 21.34 -11.59
CA GLN A 230 -6.91 22.20 -12.13
C GLN A 230 -6.87 23.54 -11.35
N PRO A 231 -5.76 24.29 -11.39
CA PRO A 231 -5.73 25.62 -10.85
C PRO A 231 -6.84 26.50 -11.45
N ASP A 232 -7.51 27.29 -10.61
CA ASP A 232 -8.57 28.22 -10.96
C ASP A 232 -9.86 27.60 -11.57
N GLU A 233 -10.00 26.27 -11.50
CA GLU A 233 -11.17 25.53 -11.92
C GLU A 233 -12.20 25.43 -10.78
N SER A 234 -13.48 25.69 -11.07
CA SER A 234 -14.54 25.43 -10.09
C SER A 234 -14.75 23.93 -9.89
N LEU A 235 -15.18 23.52 -8.68
CA LEU A 235 -15.45 22.10 -8.41
C LEU A 235 -16.48 21.47 -9.38
N PRO A 236 -17.61 22.14 -9.71
CA PRO A 236 -18.54 21.61 -10.70
C PRO A 236 -17.97 21.50 -12.12
N ASP A 237 -17.11 22.46 -12.54
CA ASP A 237 -16.52 22.41 -13.88
C ASP A 237 -15.44 21.33 -13.95
N CYS A 238 -14.63 21.18 -12.89
CA CYS A 238 -13.72 20.05 -12.72
C CYS A 238 -14.47 18.73 -12.92
N LEU A 239 -15.56 18.55 -12.20
CA LEU A 239 -16.30 17.30 -12.26
C LEU A 239 -16.88 17.01 -13.67
N ARG A 240 -17.45 18.02 -14.34
CA ARG A 240 -17.95 17.86 -15.71
C ARG A 240 -16.83 17.48 -16.68
N ARG A 241 -15.68 18.15 -16.59
CA ARG A 241 -14.51 17.86 -17.43
C ARG A 241 -14.02 16.43 -17.21
N GLU A 242 -13.79 16.03 -15.96
CA GLU A 242 -13.31 14.68 -15.62
C GLU A 242 -14.26 13.58 -16.10
N ILE A 243 -15.58 13.74 -15.92
CA ILE A 243 -16.57 12.77 -16.39
C ILE A 243 -16.60 12.69 -17.94
N CYS A 244 -16.42 13.81 -18.61
CA CYS A 244 -16.31 13.83 -20.06
C CYS A 244 -15.02 13.15 -20.53
N GLU A 245 -13.89 13.40 -19.89
CA GLU A 245 -12.56 12.82 -20.22
C GLU A 245 -12.52 11.33 -19.94
N GLU A 246 -13.05 10.88 -18.79
CA GLU A 246 -12.98 9.47 -18.38
C GLU A 246 -14.00 8.58 -19.08
N LEU A 247 -15.22 9.08 -19.28
CA LEU A 247 -16.38 8.28 -19.68
C LEU A 247 -17.12 8.79 -20.92
N GLY A 248 -16.80 9.99 -21.40
CA GLY A 248 -17.47 10.61 -22.54
C GLY A 248 -18.94 10.96 -22.27
N LEU A 249 -19.28 11.23 -21.02
CA LEU A 249 -20.64 11.54 -20.60
C LEU A 249 -20.84 13.03 -20.29
N GLU A 250 -22.07 13.47 -20.44
CA GLU A 250 -22.57 14.76 -19.92
C GLU A 250 -23.44 14.51 -18.68
N ILE A 251 -23.17 15.29 -17.62
CA ILE A 251 -23.90 15.22 -16.36
C ILE A 251 -24.41 16.60 -15.92
N GLU A 252 -25.49 16.60 -15.19
CA GLU A 252 -25.89 17.74 -14.37
C GLU A 252 -25.34 17.59 -12.96
N VAL A 253 -24.45 18.49 -12.58
CA VAL A 253 -23.86 18.51 -11.22
C VAL A 253 -24.88 19.17 -10.30
N GLY A 254 -25.37 18.41 -9.33
CA GLY A 254 -26.35 18.84 -8.33
C GLY A 254 -25.67 19.30 -7.02
N SER A 255 -26.29 18.94 -5.90
CA SER A 255 -25.83 19.34 -4.58
C SER A 255 -24.54 18.64 -4.14
N THR A 256 -23.76 19.31 -3.31
CA THR A 256 -22.64 18.68 -2.60
C THR A 256 -23.20 17.71 -1.55
N MET A 257 -22.86 16.45 -1.69
CA MET A 257 -23.23 15.39 -0.76
C MET A 257 -22.34 15.45 0.50
N THR A 258 -21.03 15.51 0.30
CA THR A 258 -20.05 15.55 1.41
C THR A 258 -18.68 16.03 0.95
N MET A 259 -17.80 16.33 1.95
CA MET A 259 -16.38 16.58 1.73
C MET A 259 -15.55 15.70 2.66
N ILE A 260 -14.70 14.85 2.11
CA ILE A 260 -13.86 13.90 2.84
C ILE A 260 -12.39 14.31 2.73
N ARG A 261 -11.76 14.64 3.85
CA ARG A 261 -10.30 14.86 3.91
C ARG A 261 -9.59 13.53 4.10
N HIS A 262 -8.60 13.26 3.24
CA HIS A 262 -7.81 12.04 3.34
C HIS A 262 -6.32 12.31 3.08
N GLY A 263 -5.45 11.64 3.85
CA GLY A 263 -4.00 11.76 3.73
C GLY A 263 -3.37 10.49 3.15
N TYR A 264 -2.77 10.62 1.98
CA TYR A 264 -1.88 9.60 1.42
C TYR A 264 -0.43 9.83 1.88
N THR A 265 0.45 8.88 1.61
CA THR A 265 1.87 8.97 2.00
C THR A 265 2.56 10.23 1.47
N HIS A 266 2.25 10.64 0.24
CA HIS A 266 2.95 11.72 -0.46
C HIS A 266 2.16 13.01 -0.62
N PHE A 267 0.85 13.00 -0.42
CA PHE A 267 -0.05 14.16 -0.55
C PHE A 267 -1.30 14.00 0.30
N GLN A 268 -2.10 15.06 0.35
CA GLN A 268 -3.41 15.10 1.00
C GLN A 268 -4.46 15.50 -0.03
N ILE A 269 -5.70 15.06 0.17
CA ILE A 269 -6.83 15.46 -0.66
C ILE A 269 -8.00 15.98 0.19
N SER A 270 -8.77 16.89 -0.39
CA SER A 270 -10.18 17.11 -0.07
C SER A 270 -10.99 16.52 -1.22
N LEU A 271 -11.69 15.40 -0.96
CA LEU A 271 -12.61 14.80 -1.93
C LEU A 271 -13.97 15.44 -1.76
N HIS A 272 -14.42 16.19 -2.78
CA HIS A 272 -15.72 16.82 -2.85
C HIS A 272 -16.66 15.91 -3.63
N VAL A 273 -17.68 15.36 -2.99
CA VAL A 273 -18.63 14.42 -3.58
C VAL A 273 -19.91 15.15 -3.92
N PHE A 274 -20.37 14.97 -5.14
CA PHE A 274 -21.59 15.59 -5.64
C PHE A 274 -22.62 14.53 -6.06
N GLU A 275 -23.88 14.80 -5.76
CA GLU A 275 -24.97 14.13 -6.42
C GLU A 275 -25.06 14.63 -7.85
N CYS A 276 -25.14 13.72 -8.82
CA CYS A 276 -25.19 14.07 -10.23
C CYS A 276 -26.31 13.32 -10.92
N ARG A 277 -27.04 14.05 -11.77
CA ARG A 277 -28.04 13.45 -12.63
C ARG A 277 -27.40 13.05 -13.96
N TYR A 278 -27.67 11.82 -14.36
CA TYR A 278 -27.35 11.33 -15.71
C TYR A 278 -28.25 12.00 -16.76
N LEU A 279 -27.66 12.64 -17.76
CA LEU A 279 -28.40 13.32 -18.82
C LEU A 279 -28.59 12.46 -20.06
N GLY A 280 -27.84 11.36 -20.19
CA GLY A 280 -27.91 10.45 -21.33
C GLY A 280 -26.55 10.15 -21.95
N GLY A 281 -26.54 9.37 -23.03
CA GLY A 281 -25.33 8.89 -23.69
C GLY A 281 -25.00 7.45 -23.30
N GLU A 282 -23.92 6.91 -23.85
CA GLU A 282 -23.41 5.59 -23.51
C GLU A 282 -21.98 5.76 -22.93
N PRO A 283 -21.75 5.35 -21.67
CA PRO A 283 -20.43 5.46 -21.09
C PRO A 283 -19.39 4.68 -21.91
N ARG A 284 -18.21 5.24 -22.06
CA ARG A 284 -17.07 4.60 -22.72
C ARG A 284 -15.85 4.68 -21.83
N ALA A 285 -15.10 3.61 -21.72
CA ALA A 285 -13.83 3.59 -20.98
C ALA A 285 -12.74 4.34 -21.76
N LEU A 286 -12.71 5.67 -21.63
CA LEU A 286 -11.74 6.56 -22.31
C LEU A 286 -10.45 6.68 -21.48
N ASP A 287 -10.59 7.02 -20.18
CA ASP A 287 -9.47 7.12 -19.25
C ASP A 287 -9.61 6.27 -17.97
N CYS A 288 -10.53 5.30 -17.98
CA CYS A 288 -10.66 4.23 -16.98
C CYS A 288 -10.43 2.86 -17.62
N ALA A 289 -10.34 1.78 -16.81
CA ALA A 289 -10.16 0.42 -17.30
C ALA A 289 -11.49 -0.26 -17.66
N ASP A 290 -12.55 0.03 -16.89
CA ASP A 290 -13.90 -0.52 -17.05
C ASP A 290 -14.90 0.44 -16.41
N TRP A 291 -16.18 0.29 -16.69
CA TRP A 291 -17.27 1.00 -16.03
C TRP A 291 -18.50 0.12 -15.89
N ARG A 292 -19.37 0.40 -14.90
CA ARG A 292 -20.59 -0.38 -14.67
C ARG A 292 -21.69 0.46 -14.08
N TRP A 293 -22.93 0.13 -14.47
CA TRP A 293 -24.14 0.51 -13.74
C TRP A 293 -24.47 -0.58 -12.75
N VAL A 294 -24.52 -0.25 -11.46
CA VAL A 294 -24.71 -1.21 -10.36
C VAL A 294 -25.83 -0.75 -9.43
N GLU A 295 -26.51 -1.69 -8.81
CA GLU A 295 -27.45 -1.41 -7.72
C GLU A 295 -26.68 -1.15 -6.41
N LEU A 296 -27.31 -0.42 -5.47
CA LEU A 296 -26.63 -0.06 -4.22
C LEU A 296 -26.12 -1.29 -3.44
N PRO A 297 -26.87 -2.40 -3.32
CA PRO A 297 -26.37 -3.61 -2.64
C PRO A 297 -25.17 -4.26 -3.35
N ASP A 298 -25.12 -4.16 -4.68
CA ASP A 298 -24.05 -4.79 -5.48
C ASP A 298 -22.69 -4.12 -5.30
N LEU A 299 -22.64 -2.85 -4.82
CA LEU A 299 -21.41 -2.14 -4.54
C LEU A 299 -20.49 -2.90 -3.56
N GLU A 300 -21.06 -3.70 -2.66
CA GLU A 300 -20.30 -4.54 -1.76
C GLU A 300 -19.45 -5.60 -2.47
N GLY A 301 -19.79 -5.98 -3.69
CA GLY A 301 -19.04 -6.93 -4.51
C GLY A 301 -17.76 -6.37 -5.13
N PHE A 302 -17.55 -5.05 -5.08
CA PHE A 302 -16.43 -4.36 -5.71
C PHE A 302 -15.42 -3.88 -4.66
N ALA A 303 -14.13 -3.82 -5.04
CA ALA A 303 -13.09 -3.28 -4.17
C ALA A 303 -12.97 -1.77 -4.36
N PHE A 304 -13.21 -1.00 -3.33
CA PHE A 304 -13.15 0.47 -3.34
C PHE A 304 -12.01 1.01 -2.47
N ALA A 305 -11.60 2.26 -2.76
CA ALA A 305 -10.74 3.00 -1.84
C ALA A 305 -11.52 3.43 -0.58
N VAL A 306 -10.83 3.70 0.51
CA VAL A 306 -11.45 4.06 1.81
C VAL A 306 -12.34 5.32 1.72
N THR A 307 -12.05 6.24 0.81
CA THR A 307 -12.87 7.43 0.55
C THR A 307 -14.21 7.08 -0.04
N ASP A 308 -14.20 6.20 -1.03
CA ASP A 308 -15.41 5.74 -1.74
C ASP A 308 -16.27 4.83 -0.84
N GLN A 309 -15.64 4.01 0.00
CA GLN A 309 -16.38 3.21 1.01
C GLN A 309 -17.19 4.10 1.96
N ARG A 310 -16.67 5.27 2.34
CA ARG A 310 -17.43 6.22 3.15
C ARG A 310 -18.62 6.81 2.39
N VAL A 311 -18.47 7.06 1.10
CA VAL A 311 -19.58 7.50 0.25
C VAL A 311 -20.64 6.41 0.14
N ILE A 312 -20.23 5.15 -0.07
CA ILE A 312 -21.15 3.99 -0.11
C ILE A 312 -21.91 3.86 1.21
N GLN A 313 -21.22 3.97 2.35
CA GLN A 313 -21.87 3.94 3.66
C GLN A 313 -22.95 5.04 3.79
N MET A 314 -22.66 6.27 3.37
CA MET A 314 -23.64 7.36 3.41
C MET A 314 -24.86 7.08 2.50
N LEU A 315 -24.64 6.49 1.31
CA LEU A 315 -25.72 6.10 0.42
C LEU A 315 -26.61 4.99 1.03
N GLN A 316 -26.03 4.06 1.78
CA GLN A 316 -26.76 2.99 2.49
C GLN A 316 -27.57 3.53 3.69
N GLU A 317 -27.05 4.56 4.35
CA GLU A 317 -27.73 5.23 5.47
C GLU A 317 -28.85 6.18 5.04
N GLY A 318 -29.01 6.43 3.72
CA GLY A 318 -30.10 7.24 3.15
C GLY A 318 -29.85 8.74 3.19
N HIS A 319 -28.62 9.14 3.17
CA HIS A 319 -28.19 10.55 3.08
C HIS A 319 -27.93 10.92 1.63
#